data_192eec4df27b326c37bec029223c3ef0
#
_entry.id   192eec4df27b326c37bec029223c3ef0
#
_cell.length_a   1.000
_cell.length_b   1.000
_cell.length_c   1.000
_cell.angle_alpha   90.00
_cell.angle_beta   90.00
_cell.angle_gamma   90.00
#
_symmetry.space_group_name_H-M   'P 1'
#
loop_
_entity.id
_entity.type
_entity.pdbx_description
1 polymer ?
#
loop_
_entity_poly.entity_id
_entity_poly.type
_entity_poly.pdbx_seq_one_letter_code
_entity_poly.pdbx_strand_id
1 'polypeptide(L)'
;MFGPVSVILVGAGHRSEWYGKYALEHPDLMKVVGVADPNPIRREAFRKMFSFPDENCFHDAEELAKKGKIADAVINGTMDNLHVSTSVPLMKAGYDILLEKPFALSEEEMWNLYSVYKETGRKMMICHVLRYSPFYQAIHKEIKDGVLGEIVSIEASEYVSYNHMATCYVRGKWNSFKACQSGMLLAKSCHDLDIIMWLMSKAPKAISSFGSLYQFRPEKAPLGSGTRCMVDCPYVDTCDYSAKSMYIDHPERWRFYVWTELEGKENVTIEDKIALLKGNSPFGRCVYKCDNDVVDHQTISISFEDGTTASFNMISGTGKDERTIHIVGTKAEIYGSFEDGVYTLRTIDTRPGCECQCITKNPLEGLDTRGHGGGDQRLVEDFVKYVKGEKTTPSLTSLEDSVYGHQAVFLAEKSRESGNTQTFKKI
;
A
#
# COMPACT_ATOMS: atom_id res chain seq x y z
N MET A 1 23.46 -19.53 -17.90
CA MET A 1 22.08 -19.05 -17.66
C MET A 1 21.72 -19.44 -16.23
N PHE A 2 21.42 -18.49 -15.38
CA PHE A 2 20.89 -18.78 -14.05
C PHE A 2 19.47 -19.32 -14.23
N GLY A 3 19.06 -20.34 -13.48
CA GLY A 3 17.68 -20.84 -13.47
C GLY A 3 16.67 -19.79 -12.96
N PRO A 4 15.38 -20.16 -12.83
CA PRO A 4 14.39 -19.28 -12.21
C PRO A 4 14.77 -18.96 -10.76
N VAL A 5 14.49 -17.74 -10.31
CA VAL A 5 14.66 -17.34 -8.90
C VAL A 5 13.71 -18.16 -8.03
N SER A 6 14.26 -18.90 -7.08
CA SER A 6 13.48 -19.67 -6.12
C SER A 6 13.03 -18.76 -4.96
N VAL A 7 11.72 -18.78 -4.64
CA VAL A 7 11.15 -17.95 -3.58
C VAL A 7 10.31 -18.77 -2.60
N ILE A 8 10.29 -18.36 -1.34
CA ILE A 8 9.36 -18.86 -0.32
C ILE A 8 8.40 -17.72 0.04
N LEU A 9 7.11 -18.04 0.13
CA LEU A 9 6.08 -17.08 0.53
C LEU A 9 5.94 -17.10 2.06
N VAL A 10 6.15 -15.96 2.70
CA VAL A 10 6.04 -15.79 4.15
C VAL A 10 4.78 -14.99 4.46
N GLY A 11 3.80 -15.63 5.13
CA GLY A 11 2.41 -15.17 5.22
C GLY A 11 1.61 -15.58 3.97
N ALA A 12 0.77 -16.61 4.08
CA ALA A 12 -0.07 -17.11 2.99
C ALA A 12 -1.37 -16.30 2.87
N GLY A 13 -1.26 -14.99 2.78
CA GLY A 13 -2.35 -14.05 2.58
C GLY A 13 -2.53 -13.67 1.11
N HIS A 14 -3.56 -12.85 0.86
CA HIS A 14 -3.93 -12.36 -0.48
C HIS A 14 -2.75 -11.69 -1.23
N ARG A 15 -1.90 -10.91 -0.55
CA ARG A 15 -0.78 -10.23 -1.22
C ARG A 15 0.31 -11.22 -1.66
N SER A 16 0.69 -12.15 -0.78
CA SER A 16 1.66 -13.21 -1.14
C SER A 16 1.14 -14.09 -2.27
N GLU A 17 -0.16 -14.43 -2.28
CA GLU A 17 -0.77 -15.15 -3.38
C GLU A 17 -0.65 -14.38 -4.70
N TRP A 18 -0.96 -13.08 -4.68
CA TRP A 18 -0.92 -12.23 -5.85
C TRP A 18 0.48 -12.14 -6.46
N TYR A 19 1.50 -11.92 -5.64
CA TYR A 19 2.89 -11.91 -6.10
C TYR A 19 3.38 -13.29 -6.52
N GLY A 20 3.01 -14.33 -5.78
CA GLY A 20 3.38 -15.72 -6.09
C GLY A 20 2.85 -16.20 -7.43
N LYS A 21 1.68 -15.71 -7.86
CA LYS A 21 1.09 -16.05 -9.18
C LYS A 21 1.96 -15.66 -10.37
N TYR A 22 2.87 -14.68 -10.20
CA TYR A 22 3.88 -14.40 -11.21
C TYR A 22 4.69 -15.65 -11.61
N ALA A 23 4.98 -16.56 -10.67
CA ALA A 23 5.69 -17.80 -10.95
C ALA A 23 4.87 -18.79 -11.81
N LEU A 24 3.55 -18.72 -11.81
CA LEU A 24 2.69 -19.54 -12.64
C LEU A 24 2.64 -19.03 -14.08
N GLU A 25 2.74 -17.71 -14.25
CA GLU A 25 2.72 -17.04 -15.56
C GLU A 25 4.14 -17.01 -16.19
N HIS A 26 5.20 -16.99 -15.36
CA HIS A 26 6.62 -16.90 -15.77
C HIS A 26 7.49 -17.94 -15.06
N PRO A 27 7.26 -19.24 -15.26
CA PRO A 27 7.97 -20.32 -14.56
C PRO A 27 9.47 -20.42 -14.89
N ASP A 28 9.90 -19.81 -15.96
CA ASP A 28 11.31 -19.67 -16.38
C ASP A 28 12.04 -18.54 -15.62
N LEU A 29 11.32 -17.60 -15.05
CA LEU A 29 11.87 -16.45 -14.31
C LEU A 29 11.82 -16.62 -12.79
N MET A 30 10.72 -17.16 -12.25
CA MET A 30 10.52 -17.35 -10.82
C MET A 30 9.84 -18.68 -10.52
N LYS A 31 10.17 -19.29 -9.37
CA LYS A 31 9.54 -20.50 -8.87
C LYS A 31 9.24 -20.37 -7.38
N VAL A 32 8.00 -20.58 -6.97
CA VAL A 32 7.64 -20.74 -5.55
C VAL A 32 8.00 -22.14 -5.12
N VAL A 33 8.83 -22.26 -4.06
CA VAL A 33 9.35 -23.56 -3.58
C VAL A 33 8.95 -23.89 -2.15
N GLY A 34 8.22 -22.99 -1.47
CA GLY A 34 7.75 -23.22 -0.10
C GLY A 34 6.87 -22.09 0.43
N VAL A 35 6.31 -22.31 1.60
CA VAL A 35 5.44 -21.35 2.32
C VAL A 35 5.67 -21.41 3.82
N ALA A 36 5.57 -20.25 4.50
CA ALA A 36 5.55 -20.13 5.94
C ALA A 36 4.30 -19.36 6.39
N ASP A 37 3.38 -20.00 7.11
CA ASP A 37 2.14 -19.38 7.64
C ASP A 37 1.60 -20.23 8.80
N PRO A 38 1.11 -19.66 9.91
CA PRO A 38 0.57 -20.43 11.01
C PRO A 38 -0.73 -21.20 10.68
N ASN A 39 -1.48 -20.77 9.65
CA ASN A 39 -2.74 -21.40 9.24
C ASN A 39 -2.46 -22.62 8.34
N PRO A 40 -2.74 -23.85 8.79
CA PRO A 40 -2.48 -25.06 7.99
C PRO A 40 -3.35 -25.15 6.72
N ILE A 41 -4.56 -24.58 6.74
CA ILE A 41 -5.44 -24.57 5.55
C ILE A 41 -4.82 -23.72 4.45
N ARG A 42 -4.26 -22.57 4.80
CA ARG A 42 -3.60 -21.67 3.85
C ARG A 42 -2.29 -22.27 3.34
N ARG A 43 -1.48 -22.89 4.23
CA ARG A 43 -0.27 -23.61 3.79
C ARG A 43 -0.58 -24.68 2.75
N GLU A 44 -1.59 -25.50 3.01
CA GLU A 44 -1.99 -26.57 2.09
C GLU A 44 -2.55 -26.03 0.77
N ALA A 45 -3.31 -24.95 0.81
CA ALA A 45 -3.80 -24.29 -0.40
C ALA A 45 -2.65 -23.78 -1.30
N PHE A 46 -1.63 -23.15 -0.68
CA PHE A 46 -0.44 -22.67 -1.39
C PHE A 46 0.42 -23.84 -1.91
N ARG A 47 0.61 -24.88 -1.09
CA ARG A 47 1.33 -26.10 -1.51
C ARG A 47 0.73 -26.71 -2.76
N LYS A 48 -0.59 -26.82 -2.82
CA LYS A 48 -1.32 -27.32 -4.01
C LYS A 48 -1.19 -26.36 -5.20
N MET A 49 -1.37 -25.06 -4.96
CA MET A 49 -1.32 -24.04 -6.01
C MET A 49 0.02 -24.01 -6.73
N PHE A 50 1.13 -24.07 -5.97
CA PHE A 50 2.49 -23.91 -6.50
C PHE A 50 3.25 -25.24 -6.64
N SER A 51 2.67 -26.37 -6.24
CA SER A 51 3.19 -27.73 -6.44
C SER A 51 4.60 -27.95 -5.85
N PHE A 52 4.85 -27.56 -4.61
CA PHE A 52 6.08 -27.83 -3.88
C PHE A 52 5.87 -28.93 -2.81
N PRO A 53 6.97 -29.58 -2.32
CA PRO A 53 6.87 -30.68 -1.37
C PRO A 53 6.45 -30.21 0.03
N ASP A 54 5.83 -31.10 0.80
CA ASP A 54 5.30 -30.81 2.14
C ASP A 54 6.38 -30.38 3.15
N GLU A 55 7.61 -30.87 3.02
CA GLU A 55 8.77 -30.48 3.83
C GLU A 55 9.17 -29.00 3.71
N ASN A 56 8.61 -28.30 2.72
CA ASN A 56 8.79 -26.86 2.52
C ASN A 56 7.59 -26.04 3.02
N CYS A 57 6.73 -26.66 3.84
CA CYS A 57 5.67 -25.98 4.59
C CYS A 57 6.15 -25.70 6.02
N PHE A 58 6.34 -24.44 6.36
CA PHE A 58 6.80 -23.98 7.67
C PHE A 58 5.66 -23.33 8.45
N HIS A 59 5.68 -23.49 9.79
CA HIS A 59 4.69 -22.84 10.63
C HIS A 59 4.82 -21.31 10.61
N ASP A 60 6.06 -20.80 10.61
CA ASP A 60 6.34 -19.37 10.64
C ASP A 60 7.74 -19.05 10.06
N ALA A 61 8.06 -17.75 10.02
CA ALA A 61 9.33 -17.25 9.52
C ALA A 61 10.53 -17.67 10.40
N GLU A 62 10.32 -17.92 11.68
CA GLU A 62 11.38 -18.33 12.59
C GLU A 62 11.81 -19.79 12.33
N GLU A 63 10.82 -20.67 12.10
CA GLU A 63 11.09 -22.06 11.70
C GLU A 63 11.85 -22.10 10.37
N LEU A 64 11.42 -21.29 9.38
CA LEU A 64 12.12 -21.15 8.10
C LEU A 64 13.55 -20.63 8.29
N ALA A 65 13.76 -19.61 9.11
CA ALA A 65 15.10 -19.07 9.36
C ALA A 65 16.04 -20.09 10.05
N LYS A 66 15.51 -20.91 10.98
CA LYS A 66 16.25 -22.00 11.63
C LYS A 66 16.64 -23.11 10.66
N LYS A 67 15.84 -23.36 9.62
CA LYS A 67 16.16 -24.31 8.56
C LYS A 67 17.36 -23.87 7.72
N GLY A 68 17.66 -22.56 7.71
CA GLY A 68 18.69 -21.97 6.87
C GLY A 68 18.19 -21.67 5.46
N LYS A 69 19.10 -21.20 4.61
CA LYS A 69 18.77 -20.76 3.24
C LYS A 69 18.50 -21.95 2.31
N ILE A 70 17.23 -22.12 1.89
CA ILE A 70 16.78 -23.17 0.95
C ILE A 70 16.19 -22.60 -0.36
N ALA A 71 16.16 -21.26 -0.49
CA ALA A 71 15.71 -20.54 -1.67
C ALA A 71 16.56 -19.27 -1.87
N ASP A 72 16.47 -18.64 -3.03
CA ASP A 72 17.22 -17.40 -3.31
C ASP A 72 16.67 -16.23 -2.51
N ALA A 73 15.33 -16.13 -2.41
CA ALA A 73 14.65 -15.03 -1.77
C ALA A 73 13.37 -15.45 -1.04
N VAL A 74 12.80 -14.53 -0.28
CA VAL A 74 11.45 -14.63 0.28
C VAL A 74 10.59 -13.46 -0.15
N ILE A 75 9.28 -13.71 -0.30
CA ILE A 75 8.25 -12.68 -0.44
C ILE A 75 7.51 -12.63 0.90
N ASN A 76 7.70 -11.56 1.65
CA ASN A 76 7.14 -11.38 2.99
C ASN A 76 5.87 -10.52 2.91
N GLY A 77 4.72 -11.18 2.95
CA GLY A 77 3.39 -10.57 3.01
C GLY A 77 2.65 -10.90 4.31
N THR A 78 3.37 -10.95 5.42
CA THR A 78 2.80 -11.11 6.76
C THR A 78 1.94 -9.90 7.16
N MET A 79 1.43 -9.87 8.38
CA MET A 79 0.75 -8.68 8.92
C MET A 79 1.77 -7.58 9.22
N ASP A 80 1.33 -6.34 9.10
CA ASP A 80 2.14 -5.12 9.24
C ASP A 80 3.06 -5.15 10.49
N ASN A 81 2.53 -5.58 11.63
CA ASN A 81 3.26 -5.68 12.90
C ASN A 81 4.27 -6.85 12.97
N LEU A 82 4.32 -7.69 11.96
CA LEU A 82 5.25 -8.81 11.87
C LEU A 82 6.38 -8.56 10.85
N HIS A 83 6.31 -7.51 10.05
CA HIS A 83 7.24 -7.27 8.94
C HIS A 83 8.69 -7.25 9.40
N VAL A 84 9.02 -6.48 10.44
CA VAL A 84 10.40 -6.38 10.93
C VAL A 84 10.83 -7.67 11.65
N SER A 85 9.99 -8.19 12.54
CA SER A 85 10.30 -9.41 13.34
C SER A 85 10.49 -10.66 12.48
N THR A 86 9.82 -10.75 11.33
CA THR A 86 9.97 -11.86 10.37
C THR A 86 11.11 -11.61 9.38
N SER A 87 11.35 -10.38 8.95
CA SER A 87 12.38 -10.06 7.95
C SER A 87 13.80 -10.13 8.54
N VAL A 88 14.01 -9.67 9.77
CA VAL A 88 15.34 -9.65 10.41
C VAL A 88 15.98 -11.06 10.49
N PRO A 89 15.32 -12.10 11.03
CA PRO A 89 15.91 -13.44 11.06
C PRO A 89 16.13 -14.03 9.65
N LEU A 90 15.26 -13.72 8.70
CA LEU A 90 15.40 -14.21 7.32
C LEU A 90 16.58 -13.55 6.59
N MET A 91 16.82 -12.23 6.77
CA MET A 91 18.03 -11.58 6.24
C MET A 91 19.30 -12.20 6.84
N LYS A 92 19.32 -12.42 8.16
CA LYS A 92 20.44 -13.07 8.85
C LYS A 92 20.67 -14.51 8.39
N ALA A 93 19.60 -15.21 7.98
CA ALA A 93 19.69 -16.54 7.35
C ALA A 93 20.16 -16.48 5.87
N GLY A 94 20.35 -15.28 5.29
CA GLY A 94 20.92 -15.08 3.99
C GLY A 94 19.92 -14.90 2.85
N TYR A 95 18.63 -14.74 3.13
CA TYR A 95 17.60 -14.47 2.11
C TYR A 95 17.62 -13.02 1.64
N ASP A 96 17.42 -12.82 0.34
CA ASP A 96 16.96 -11.55 -0.20
C ASP A 96 15.44 -11.43 -0.01
N ILE A 97 14.89 -10.23 0.14
CA ILE A 97 13.50 -10.06 0.57
C ILE A 97 12.73 -9.08 -0.32
N LEU A 98 11.55 -9.50 -0.77
CA LEU A 98 10.47 -8.60 -1.19
C LEU A 98 9.51 -8.45 0.00
N LEU A 99 9.42 -7.25 0.56
CA LEU A 99 8.66 -6.97 1.78
C LEU A 99 7.43 -6.12 1.49
N GLU A 100 6.26 -6.58 1.96
CA GLU A 100 5.04 -5.76 1.90
C GLU A 100 5.16 -4.48 2.73
N LYS A 101 4.41 -3.48 2.28
CA LYS A 101 4.28 -2.20 2.97
C LYS A 101 3.15 -2.26 4.04
N PRO A 102 3.21 -1.44 5.09
CA PRO A 102 4.34 -0.60 5.51
C PRO A 102 5.48 -1.48 6.05
N PHE A 103 6.72 -1.19 5.71
CA PHE A 103 7.83 -2.08 6.08
C PHE A 103 8.25 -1.96 7.55
N ALA A 104 7.76 -0.98 8.30
CA ALA A 104 7.94 -0.80 9.73
C ALA A 104 6.77 0.02 10.32
N LEU A 105 6.49 -0.13 11.61
CA LEU A 105 5.42 0.58 12.31
C LEU A 105 5.91 1.75 13.19
N SER A 106 7.22 1.90 13.35
CA SER A 106 7.84 3.01 14.08
C SER A 106 9.18 3.40 13.46
N GLU A 107 9.67 4.60 13.80
CA GLU A 107 11.02 5.02 13.42
C GLU A 107 12.09 4.08 13.97
N GLU A 108 11.92 3.57 15.20
CA GLU A 108 12.84 2.62 15.81
C GLU A 108 12.93 1.30 15.02
N GLU A 109 11.79 0.72 14.67
CA GLU A 109 11.73 -0.47 13.82
C GLU A 109 12.34 -0.23 12.44
N MET A 110 12.05 0.91 11.83
CA MET A 110 12.60 1.30 10.54
C MET A 110 14.13 1.37 10.57
N TRP A 111 14.71 2.03 11.58
CA TRP A 111 16.17 2.14 11.70
C TRP A 111 16.82 0.81 12.09
N ASN A 112 16.15 -0.04 12.89
CA ASN A 112 16.61 -1.40 13.18
C ASN A 112 16.68 -2.23 11.89
N LEU A 113 15.60 -2.24 11.11
CA LEU A 113 15.56 -2.98 9.83
C LEU A 113 16.65 -2.46 8.86
N TYR A 114 16.81 -1.15 8.76
CA TYR A 114 17.85 -0.52 7.94
C TYR A 114 19.27 -0.91 8.37
N SER A 115 19.52 -0.95 9.69
CA SER A 115 20.81 -1.37 10.24
C SER A 115 21.14 -2.81 9.87
N VAL A 116 20.18 -3.74 10.03
CA VAL A 116 20.37 -5.15 9.66
C VAL A 116 20.53 -5.32 8.15
N TYR A 117 19.79 -4.55 7.35
CA TYR A 117 19.95 -4.51 5.90
C TYR A 117 21.39 -4.13 5.51
N LYS A 118 21.96 -3.09 6.12
CA LYS A 118 23.35 -2.66 5.85
C LYS A 118 24.36 -3.68 6.38
N GLU A 119 24.14 -4.29 7.53
CA GLU A 119 25.00 -5.31 8.15
C GLU A 119 25.08 -6.58 7.28
N THR A 120 23.93 -7.07 6.84
CA THR A 120 23.87 -8.36 6.12
C THR A 120 24.21 -8.24 4.64
N GLY A 121 24.10 -7.03 4.06
CA GLY A 121 24.28 -6.80 2.63
C GLY A 121 23.27 -7.55 1.75
N ARG A 122 22.13 -7.98 2.34
CA ARG A 122 21.06 -8.63 1.58
C ARG A 122 20.28 -7.62 0.77
N LYS A 123 19.71 -8.07 -0.33
CA LYS A 123 18.83 -7.25 -1.13
C LYS A 123 17.45 -7.21 -0.48
N MET A 124 16.92 -6.02 -0.29
CA MET A 124 15.54 -5.83 0.17
C MET A 124 14.84 -4.82 -0.71
N MET A 125 13.66 -5.19 -1.16
CA MET A 125 12.80 -4.36 -1.99
C MET A 125 11.43 -4.25 -1.33
N ILE A 126 10.87 -3.05 -1.29
CA ILE A 126 9.59 -2.76 -0.64
C ILE A 126 8.47 -2.73 -1.68
N CYS A 127 7.30 -3.25 -1.33
CA CYS A 127 6.15 -3.31 -2.23
C CYS A 127 5.47 -1.94 -2.46
N HIS A 128 6.25 -0.91 -2.80
CA HIS A 128 5.73 0.37 -3.28
C HIS A 128 5.31 0.26 -4.75
N VAL A 129 4.26 -0.50 -4.98
CA VAL A 129 3.79 -0.93 -6.31
C VAL A 129 3.41 0.23 -7.24
N LEU A 130 3.04 1.40 -6.72
CA LEU A 130 2.66 2.55 -7.54
C LEU A 130 3.81 3.09 -8.39
N ARG A 131 5.08 3.00 -7.96
CA ARG A 131 6.23 3.36 -8.80
C ARG A 131 6.31 2.52 -10.09
N TYR A 132 5.71 1.32 -10.08
CA TYR A 132 5.69 0.39 -11.21
C TYR A 132 4.47 0.53 -12.11
N SER A 133 3.51 1.38 -11.74
CA SER A 133 2.41 1.72 -12.62
C SER A 133 2.92 2.50 -13.83
N PRO A 134 2.51 2.16 -15.07
CA PRO A 134 2.87 2.92 -16.27
C PRO A 134 2.50 4.41 -16.19
N PHE A 135 1.47 4.76 -15.42
CA PHE A 135 1.10 6.14 -15.17
C PHE A 135 2.22 6.94 -14.49
N TYR A 136 2.70 6.46 -13.34
CA TYR A 136 3.79 7.14 -12.62
C TYR A 136 5.14 6.98 -13.30
N GLN A 137 5.37 5.85 -13.99
CA GLN A 137 6.59 5.67 -14.80
C GLN A 137 6.66 6.69 -15.96
N ALA A 138 5.53 6.97 -16.63
CA ALA A 138 5.49 7.97 -17.68
C ALA A 138 5.77 9.38 -17.13
N ILE A 139 5.16 9.75 -16.00
CA ILE A 139 5.44 11.03 -15.33
C ILE A 139 6.93 11.13 -14.93
N HIS A 140 7.48 10.09 -14.30
CA HIS A 140 8.89 10.05 -13.93
C HIS A 140 9.81 10.20 -15.16
N LYS A 141 9.43 9.60 -16.28
CA LYS A 141 10.17 9.76 -17.55
C LYS A 141 10.15 11.21 -18.03
N GLU A 142 9.00 11.90 -18.01
CA GLU A 142 8.93 13.34 -18.38
C GLU A 142 9.89 14.19 -17.52
N ILE A 143 9.96 13.88 -16.21
CA ILE A 143 10.88 14.56 -15.28
C ILE A 143 12.33 14.27 -15.65
N LYS A 144 12.69 13.00 -15.87
CA LYS A 144 14.07 12.58 -16.20
C LYS A 144 14.54 13.07 -17.57
N ASP A 145 13.63 13.18 -18.52
CA ASP A 145 13.91 13.74 -19.84
C ASP A 145 14.07 15.29 -19.80
N GLY A 146 13.84 15.91 -18.62
CA GLY A 146 14.00 17.36 -18.43
C GLY A 146 12.90 18.21 -19.03
N VAL A 147 11.74 17.60 -19.39
CA VAL A 147 10.61 18.30 -20.00
C VAL A 147 10.06 19.39 -19.08
N LEU A 148 10.00 19.10 -17.76
CA LEU A 148 9.50 20.07 -16.76
C LEU A 148 10.58 21.09 -16.33
N GLY A 149 11.83 20.92 -16.70
CA GLY A 149 12.95 21.65 -16.14
C GLY A 149 13.22 21.21 -14.69
N GLU A 150 13.54 22.13 -13.79
CA GLU A 150 13.67 21.84 -12.35
C GLU A 150 12.29 21.79 -11.70
N ILE A 151 12.04 20.76 -10.87
CA ILE A 151 10.78 20.67 -10.12
C ILE A 151 10.79 21.74 -9.01
N VAL A 152 9.74 22.54 -8.98
CA VAL A 152 9.50 23.61 -7.99
C VAL A 152 8.60 23.08 -6.88
N SER A 153 7.49 22.43 -7.24
CA SER A 153 6.53 21.93 -6.28
C SER A 153 5.79 20.68 -6.80
N ILE A 154 5.42 19.79 -5.87
CA ILE A 154 4.49 18.69 -6.11
C ILE A 154 3.29 18.84 -5.17
N GLU A 155 2.08 18.82 -5.71
CA GLU A 155 0.84 18.68 -4.97
C GLU A 155 0.21 17.34 -5.33
N ALA A 156 -0.12 16.52 -4.31
CA ALA A 156 -0.76 15.23 -4.51
C ALA A 156 -1.92 15.04 -3.53
N SER A 157 -2.92 14.27 -3.92
CA SER A 157 -4.05 13.92 -3.05
C SER A 157 -4.45 12.48 -3.24
N GLU A 158 -4.84 11.82 -2.15
CA GLU A 158 -5.52 10.53 -2.16
C GLU A 158 -6.91 10.67 -1.57
N TYR A 159 -7.91 10.38 -2.37
CA TYR A 159 -9.32 10.30 -1.99
C TYR A 159 -9.67 8.85 -1.76
N VAL A 160 -10.05 8.50 -0.53
CA VAL A 160 -10.41 7.13 -0.15
C VAL A 160 -11.92 7.00 -0.12
N SER A 161 -12.46 6.13 -0.98
CA SER A 161 -13.92 5.98 -1.11
C SER A 161 -14.60 5.60 0.21
N TYR A 162 -15.87 5.98 0.32
CA TYR A 162 -16.73 5.72 1.49
C TYR A 162 -16.72 4.24 1.89
N ASN A 163 -16.77 3.34 0.92
CA ASN A 163 -16.79 1.90 1.18
C ASN A 163 -15.42 1.34 1.59
N HIS A 164 -14.34 1.87 1.03
CA HIS A 164 -12.97 1.52 1.39
C HIS A 164 -12.68 1.96 2.83
N MET A 165 -12.96 3.23 3.15
CA MET A 165 -12.80 3.75 4.51
C MET A 165 -13.61 2.96 5.53
N ALA A 166 -14.91 2.78 5.28
CA ALA A 166 -15.80 2.06 6.21
C ALA A 166 -15.38 0.60 6.44
N THR A 167 -14.86 -0.08 5.39
CA THR A 167 -14.48 -1.49 5.48
C THR A 167 -13.12 -1.67 6.13
N CYS A 168 -12.10 -0.94 5.72
CA CYS A 168 -10.73 -1.21 6.15
C CYS A 168 -10.35 -0.45 7.42
N TYR A 169 -10.80 0.80 7.56
CA TYR A 169 -10.30 1.76 8.55
C TYR A 169 -11.31 2.14 9.63
N VAL A 170 -12.57 1.75 9.48
CA VAL A 170 -13.60 1.97 10.52
C VAL A 170 -14.04 0.65 11.16
N ARG A 171 -14.44 -0.35 10.34
CA ARG A 171 -14.90 -1.67 10.82
C ARG A 171 -13.80 -2.73 10.84
N GLY A 172 -12.84 -2.61 9.93
CA GLY A 172 -11.82 -3.62 9.66
C GLY A 172 -10.59 -3.51 10.54
N LYS A 173 -9.57 -4.26 10.16
CA LYS A 173 -8.36 -4.48 10.97
C LYS A 173 -7.47 -3.25 11.20
N TRP A 174 -7.58 -2.22 10.36
CA TRP A 174 -6.81 -0.97 10.52
C TRP A 174 -7.62 0.16 11.17
N ASN A 175 -8.65 -0.17 11.94
CA ASN A 175 -9.53 0.81 12.57
C ASN A 175 -8.94 1.48 13.82
N SER A 176 -7.94 0.90 14.44
CA SER A 176 -7.36 1.40 15.67
C SER A 176 -5.85 1.50 15.59
N PHE A 177 -5.34 2.72 15.72
CA PHE A 177 -3.89 2.99 15.85
C PHE A 177 -3.30 2.23 17.05
N LYS A 178 -4.03 2.20 18.16
CA LYS A 178 -3.59 1.50 19.37
C LYS A 178 -3.44 -0.01 19.16
N ALA A 179 -4.34 -0.64 18.40
CA ALA A 179 -4.30 -2.08 18.16
C ALA A 179 -3.33 -2.48 17.04
N CYS A 180 -3.29 -1.70 15.95
CA CYS A 180 -2.51 -2.01 14.75
C CYS A 180 -1.15 -1.33 14.73
N GLN A 181 -0.91 -0.35 15.60
CA GLN A 181 0.25 0.53 15.59
C GLN A 181 0.46 1.24 14.24
N SER A 182 -0.61 1.33 13.45
CA SER A 182 -0.60 1.87 12.11
C SER A 182 -1.81 2.78 11.92
N GLY A 183 -1.58 4.07 11.69
CA GLY A 183 -2.61 5.03 11.32
C GLY A 183 -2.97 4.94 9.84
N MET A 184 -3.99 5.70 9.44
CA MET A 184 -4.46 5.77 8.05
C MET A 184 -3.33 6.14 7.09
N LEU A 185 -2.50 7.11 7.46
CA LEU A 185 -1.39 7.58 6.64
C LEU A 185 -0.37 6.46 6.36
N LEU A 186 0.01 5.68 7.39
CA LEU A 186 0.96 4.59 7.25
C LEU A 186 0.36 3.40 6.48
N ALA A 187 -0.83 2.96 6.87
CA ALA A 187 -1.46 1.77 6.28
C ALA A 187 -1.87 1.99 4.82
N LYS A 188 -2.22 3.22 4.43
CA LYS A 188 -2.77 3.56 3.11
C LYS A 188 -1.85 4.46 2.30
N SER A 189 -1.55 5.66 2.77
CA SER A 189 -0.92 6.72 1.98
C SER A 189 0.62 6.70 2.03
N CYS A 190 1.25 5.68 2.64
CA CYS A 190 2.70 5.52 2.53
C CYS A 190 3.17 5.36 1.07
N HIS A 191 2.33 4.83 0.20
CA HIS A 191 2.58 4.81 -1.25
C HIS A 191 2.69 6.21 -1.86
N ASP A 192 1.83 7.13 -1.42
CA ASP A 192 1.74 8.47 -2.00
C ASP A 192 2.92 9.33 -1.56
N LEU A 193 3.32 9.23 -0.29
CA LEU A 193 4.53 9.89 0.21
C LEU A 193 5.80 9.30 -0.44
N ASP A 194 5.83 8.00 -0.70
CA ASP A 194 6.89 7.34 -1.46
C ASP A 194 6.98 7.88 -2.90
N ILE A 195 5.84 8.02 -3.60
CA ILE A 195 5.79 8.63 -4.94
C ILE A 195 6.32 10.06 -4.94
N ILE A 196 5.91 10.88 -3.96
CA ILE A 196 6.40 12.26 -3.84
C ILE A 196 7.92 12.28 -3.68
N MET A 197 8.48 11.47 -2.77
CA MET A 197 9.93 11.41 -2.54
C MET A 197 10.69 10.92 -3.79
N TRP A 198 10.17 9.91 -4.49
CA TRP A 198 10.76 9.38 -5.71
C TRP A 198 10.76 10.38 -6.87
N LEU A 199 9.61 11.05 -7.11
CA LEU A 199 9.50 12.03 -8.19
C LEU A 199 10.30 13.30 -7.89
N MET A 200 10.32 13.75 -6.63
CA MET A 200 11.11 14.89 -6.22
C MET A 200 12.62 14.61 -6.31
N SER A 201 13.03 13.39 -5.93
CA SER A 201 14.44 12.93 -6.00
C SER A 201 15.41 13.87 -5.29
N LYS A 202 14.99 14.46 -4.15
CA LYS A 202 15.71 15.45 -3.35
C LYS A 202 15.63 15.11 -1.87
N ALA A 203 16.62 15.54 -1.07
CA ALA A 203 16.60 15.32 0.36
C ALA A 203 15.52 16.19 1.04
N PRO A 204 14.55 15.60 1.76
CA PRO A 204 13.57 16.35 2.51
C PRO A 204 14.20 17.00 3.75
N LYS A 205 13.73 18.20 4.14
CA LYS A 205 14.22 18.97 5.25
C LYS A 205 13.28 18.95 6.44
N ALA A 206 12.03 19.34 6.22
CA ALA A 206 11.05 19.48 7.31
C ALA A 206 9.63 19.16 6.82
N ILE A 207 8.75 18.79 7.76
CA ILE A 207 7.37 18.41 7.50
C ILE A 207 6.44 18.96 8.58
N SER A 208 5.26 19.43 8.17
CA SER A 208 4.15 19.82 9.03
C SER A 208 2.88 19.13 8.60
N SER A 209 2.01 18.78 9.56
CA SER A 209 0.80 18.04 9.29
C SER A 209 -0.35 18.42 10.22
N PHE A 210 -1.58 18.38 9.67
CA PHE A 210 -2.85 18.59 10.37
C PHE A 210 -3.83 17.53 9.92
N GLY A 211 -4.62 16.99 10.85
CA GLY A 211 -5.63 15.97 10.56
C GLY A 211 -6.38 15.54 11.82
N SER A 212 -7.55 14.95 11.63
CA SER A 212 -8.38 14.46 12.74
C SER A 212 -9.33 13.36 12.29
N LEU A 213 -9.99 12.72 13.25
CA LEU A 213 -11.19 11.93 13.04
C LEU A 213 -12.40 12.87 13.15
N TYR A 214 -13.05 13.17 12.03
CA TYR A 214 -14.13 14.15 11.96
C TYR A 214 -15.49 13.49 11.69
N GLN A 215 -15.56 12.58 10.74
CA GLN A 215 -16.81 12.02 10.23
C GLN A 215 -17.26 10.76 11.00
N PHE A 216 -16.37 9.80 11.23
CA PHE A 216 -16.73 8.46 11.72
C PHE A 216 -16.69 8.40 13.26
N ARG A 217 -17.58 9.15 13.91
CA ARG A 217 -17.67 9.25 15.37
C ARG A 217 -19.13 9.33 15.82
N PRO A 218 -19.44 9.00 17.10
CA PRO A 218 -20.83 8.88 17.60
C PRO A 218 -21.70 10.12 17.40
N GLU A 219 -21.12 11.32 17.49
CA GLU A 219 -21.85 12.60 17.36
C GLU A 219 -22.35 12.86 15.93
N LYS A 220 -21.81 12.14 14.95
CA LYS A 220 -22.21 12.21 13.54
C LYS A 220 -23.22 11.14 13.16
N ALA A 221 -23.56 10.23 14.07
CA ALA A 221 -24.54 9.18 13.82
C ALA A 221 -25.95 9.77 13.62
N PRO A 222 -26.73 9.28 12.65
CA PRO A 222 -28.15 9.65 12.54
C PRO A 222 -28.89 9.41 13.85
N LEU A 223 -29.80 10.34 14.22
CA LEU A 223 -30.56 10.25 15.45
C LEU A 223 -31.36 8.95 15.49
N GLY A 224 -31.25 8.19 16.59
CA GLY A 224 -31.91 6.89 16.72
C GLY A 224 -31.25 5.74 15.95
N SER A 225 -30.07 5.94 15.41
CA SER A 225 -29.30 4.84 14.78
C SER A 225 -28.96 3.75 15.80
N GLY A 226 -29.04 2.49 15.36
CA GLY A 226 -28.63 1.32 16.15
C GLY A 226 -27.12 1.18 16.30
N THR A 227 -26.71 0.09 16.94
CA THR A 227 -25.29 -0.31 17.08
C THR A 227 -24.85 -1.24 15.97
N ARG A 228 -25.78 -2.00 15.37
CA ARG A 228 -25.57 -2.93 14.26
C ARG A 228 -26.59 -2.70 13.15
N CYS A 229 -26.11 -2.54 11.93
CA CYS A 229 -26.94 -2.15 10.78
C CYS A 229 -28.14 -3.06 10.55
N MET A 230 -27.96 -4.40 10.61
CA MET A 230 -29.00 -5.38 10.28
C MET A 230 -29.72 -5.96 11.49
N VAL A 231 -29.56 -5.38 12.70
CA VAL A 231 -30.15 -5.88 13.94
C VAL A 231 -31.09 -4.85 14.55
N ASP A 232 -30.59 -3.63 14.84
CA ASP A 232 -31.24 -2.62 15.64
C ASP A 232 -31.31 -1.22 14.99
N CYS A 233 -30.86 -1.09 13.72
CA CYS A 233 -30.79 0.21 13.07
C CYS A 233 -31.97 0.43 12.10
N PRO A 234 -32.79 1.50 12.29
CA PRO A 234 -33.91 1.80 11.39
C PRO A 234 -33.47 2.31 10.01
N TYR A 235 -32.19 2.67 9.84
CA TYR A 235 -31.63 3.21 8.60
C TYR A 235 -30.94 2.15 7.72
N VAL A 236 -31.20 0.86 7.93
CA VAL A 236 -30.51 -0.24 7.22
C VAL A 236 -30.65 -0.15 5.71
N ASP A 237 -31.74 0.35 5.19
CA ASP A 237 -32.02 0.47 3.76
C ASP A 237 -31.70 1.86 3.16
N THR A 238 -31.39 2.86 3.98
CA THR A 238 -31.22 4.25 3.53
C THR A 238 -29.86 4.86 3.88
N CYS A 239 -29.09 4.20 4.73
CA CYS A 239 -27.76 4.69 5.13
C CYS A 239 -26.71 4.32 4.09
N ASP A 240 -25.92 5.30 3.61
CA ASP A 240 -24.83 5.09 2.66
C ASP A 240 -23.78 4.09 3.17
N TYR A 241 -23.65 3.96 4.49
CA TYR A 241 -22.71 3.05 5.15
C TYR A 241 -23.36 1.77 5.68
N SER A 242 -24.58 1.44 5.23
CA SER A 242 -25.26 0.21 5.66
C SER A 242 -24.44 -1.03 5.33
N ALA A 243 -24.26 -1.90 6.33
CA ALA A 243 -23.60 -3.19 6.11
C ALA A 243 -24.36 -4.08 5.10
N LYS A 244 -25.70 -3.93 5.02
CA LYS A 244 -26.52 -4.60 4.01
C LYS A 244 -26.14 -4.12 2.63
N SER A 245 -26.23 -2.81 2.36
CA SER A 245 -25.89 -2.23 1.06
C SER A 245 -24.43 -2.52 0.67
N MET A 246 -23.50 -2.34 1.61
CA MET A 246 -22.07 -2.48 1.31
C MET A 246 -21.63 -3.92 1.04
N TYR A 247 -22.20 -4.93 1.74
CA TYR A 247 -21.66 -6.29 1.74
C TYR A 247 -22.64 -7.36 1.27
N ILE A 248 -23.94 -7.15 1.40
CA ILE A 248 -24.95 -8.10 0.90
C ILE A 248 -25.34 -7.77 -0.54
N ASP A 249 -25.65 -6.49 -0.81
CA ASP A 249 -26.05 -6.04 -2.13
C ASP A 249 -24.82 -5.96 -3.09
N HIS A 250 -23.58 -5.92 -2.53
CA HIS A 250 -22.32 -6.00 -3.27
C HIS A 250 -21.39 -7.08 -2.70
N PRO A 251 -21.72 -8.39 -2.83
CA PRO A 251 -21.07 -9.49 -2.11
C PRO A 251 -19.60 -9.73 -2.49
N GLU A 252 -19.16 -9.28 -3.66
CA GLU A 252 -17.77 -9.41 -4.12
C GLU A 252 -16.87 -8.25 -3.65
N ARG A 253 -17.50 -7.13 -3.21
CA ARG A 253 -16.77 -5.98 -2.70
C ARG A 253 -16.10 -6.32 -1.37
N TRP A 254 -14.78 -6.17 -1.29
CA TRP A 254 -13.99 -6.46 -0.09
C TRP A 254 -14.10 -7.89 0.45
N ARG A 255 -14.46 -8.87 -0.38
CA ARG A 255 -14.69 -10.27 0.02
C ARG A 255 -13.55 -10.86 0.84
N PHE A 256 -12.30 -10.53 0.52
CA PHE A 256 -11.08 -11.00 1.19
C PHE A 256 -10.90 -10.46 2.61
N TYR A 257 -11.66 -9.45 3.00
CA TYR A 257 -11.64 -8.88 4.35
C TYR A 257 -12.90 -9.24 5.13
N VAL A 258 -14.06 -9.14 4.49
CA VAL A 258 -15.37 -9.24 5.15
C VAL A 258 -15.77 -10.67 5.49
N TRP A 259 -15.36 -11.64 4.65
CA TRP A 259 -15.79 -13.03 4.74
C TRP A 259 -14.73 -13.99 5.26
N THR A 260 -13.68 -13.51 5.92
CA THR A 260 -12.57 -14.35 6.42
C THR A 260 -13.02 -15.40 7.45
N GLU A 261 -14.08 -15.13 8.22
CA GLU A 261 -14.66 -16.09 9.17
C GLU A 261 -15.41 -17.26 8.46
N LEU A 262 -15.67 -17.11 7.18
CA LEU A 262 -16.29 -18.16 6.36
C LEU A 262 -15.27 -18.92 5.49
N GLU A 263 -13.98 -18.63 5.62
CA GLU A 263 -12.91 -19.35 4.93
C GLU A 263 -12.97 -20.86 5.28
N GLY A 264 -12.86 -21.69 4.26
CA GLY A 264 -12.91 -23.16 4.42
C GLY A 264 -14.32 -23.74 4.53
N LYS A 265 -15.38 -22.93 4.57
CA LYS A 265 -16.75 -23.41 4.47
C LYS A 265 -17.09 -23.69 3.00
N GLU A 266 -17.51 -24.94 2.72
CA GLU A 266 -18.05 -25.29 1.40
C GLU A 266 -19.45 -24.65 1.22
N ASN A 267 -19.70 -24.12 0.02
CA ASN A 267 -21.02 -23.56 -0.39
C ASN A 267 -21.54 -22.44 0.56
N VAL A 268 -20.76 -21.39 0.73
CA VAL A 268 -21.17 -20.19 1.48
C VAL A 268 -22.41 -19.56 0.85
N THR A 269 -23.52 -19.50 1.62
CA THR A 269 -24.80 -18.92 1.19
C THR A 269 -24.92 -17.44 1.59
N ILE A 270 -25.96 -16.77 1.07
CA ILE A 270 -26.32 -15.41 1.45
C ILE A 270 -26.78 -15.35 2.93
N GLU A 271 -27.47 -16.39 3.39
CA GLU A 271 -27.95 -16.54 4.77
C GLU A 271 -26.76 -16.62 5.74
N ASP A 272 -25.69 -17.32 5.37
CA ASP A 272 -24.45 -17.36 6.16
C ASP A 272 -23.83 -15.97 6.31
N LYS A 273 -23.75 -15.23 5.21
CA LYS A 273 -23.24 -13.86 5.19
C LYS A 273 -24.09 -12.92 6.08
N ILE A 274 -25.40 -13.03 5.95
CA ILE A 274 -26.36 -12.27 6.79
C ILE A 274 -26.21 -12.64 8.27
N ALA A 275 -26.13 -13.92 8.58
CA ALA A 275 -25.95 -14.40 9.96
C ALA A 275 -24.65 -13.89 10.57
N LEU A 276 -23.55 -13.90 9.80
CA LEU A 276 -22.26 -13.37 10.21
C LEU A 276 -22.36 -11.87 10.54
N LEU A 277 -22.96 -11.05 9.66
CA LEU A 277 -23.10 -9.60 9.87
C LEU A 277 -24.04 -9.26 11.02
N LYS A 278 -25.09 -10.07 11.27
CA LYS A 278 -25.97 -9.92 12.45
C LYS A 278 -25.29 -10.37 13.74
N GLY A 279 -24.35 -11.29 13.68
CA GLY A 279 -23.60 -11.84 14.79
C GLY A 279 -22.46 -10.92 15.27
N ASN A 280 -21.29 -11.50 15.51
CA ASN A 280 -20.16 -10.79 16.12
C ASN A 280 -19.19 -10.15 15.11
N SER A 281 -19.40 -10.34 13.81
CA SER A 281 -18.51 -9.75 12.81
C SER A 281 -18.41 -8.23 12.97
N PRO A 282 -17.21 -7.65 12.95
CA PRO A 282 -17.02 -6.20 13.04
C PRO A 282 -17.70 -5.47 11.89
N PHE A 283 -17.85 -6.11 10.74
CA PHE A 283 -18.43 -5.52 9.53
C PHE A 283 -19.94 -5.24 9.63
N GLY A 284 -20.65 -5.83 10.61
CA GLY A 284 -22.05 -5.53 10.87
C GLY A 284 -22.28 -4.27 11.74
N ARG A 285 -21.23 -3.69 12.35
CA ARG A 285 -21.34 -2.53 13.26
C ARG A 285 -21.71 -1.24 12.54
N CYS A 286 -22.33 -0.32 13.25
CA CYS A 286 -22.54 1.04 12.78
C CYS A 286 -21.19 1.76 12.65
N VAL A 287 -20.91 2.37 11.49
CA VAL A 287 -19.63 3.08 11.25
C VAL A 287 -19.39 4.25 12.21
N TYR A 288 -20.46 4.87 12.70
CA TYR A 288 -20.37 5.99 13.64
C TYR A 288 -20.18 5.55 15.09
N LYS A 289 -20.35 4.26 15.39
CA LYS A 289 -20.27 3.70 16.75
C LYS A 289 -19.22 2.59 16.84
N CYS A 290 -18.27 2.59 15.92
CA CYS A 290 -17.07 1.80 16.03
C CYS A 290 -16.09 2.45 17.02
N ASP A 291 -15.12 1.68 17.44
CA ASP A 291 -14.02 2.06 18.33
C ASP A 291 -12.76 2.52 17.53
N ASN A 292 -12.97 3.02 16.32
CA ASN A 292 -11.90 3.53 15.47
C ASN A 292 -11.33 4.85 16.03
N ASP A 293 -10.00 4.97 15.96
CA ASP A 293 -9.23 6.13 16.42
C ASP A 293 -8.32 6.72 15.34
N VAL A 294 -8.35 6.17 14.12
CA VAL A 294 -7.57 6.66 12.99
C VAL A 294 -8.20 7.91 12.37
N VAL A 295 -7.37 8.82 11.89
CA VAL A 295 -7.82 10.04 11.19
C VAL A 295 -8.59 9.69 9.92
N ASP A 296 -9.58 10.49 9.56
CA ASP A 296 -10.31 10.36 8.29
C ASP A 296 -9.94 11.43 7.26
N HIS A 297 -9.13 12.42 7.64
CA HIS A 297 -8.50 13.37 6.75
C HIS A 297 -7.18 13.88 7.34
N GLN A 298 -6.20 14.15 6.48
CA GLN A 298 -4.90 14.66 6.89
C GLN A 298 -4.24 15.45 5.76
N THR A 299 -3.71 16.62 6.07
CA THR A 299 -2.95 17.49 5.15
C THR A 299 -1.50 17.57 5.62
N ILE A 300 -0.57 17.50 4.68
CA ILE A 300 0.86 17.46 4.91
C ILE A 300 1.54 18.51 4.01
N SER A 301 2.53 19.20 4.55
CA SER A 301 3.44 20.07 3.80
C SER A 301 4.88 19.67 4.09
N ILE A 302 5.69 19.53 3.02
CA ILE A 302 7.09 19.11 3.07
C ILE A 302 7.94 20.19 2.41
N SER A 303 9.05 20.57 3.06
CA SER A 303 10.10 21.38 2.46
C SER A 303 11.34 20.54 2.21
N PHE A 304 12.07 20.84 1.15
CA PHE A 304 13.31 20.18 0.76
C PHE A 304 14.51 21.09 1.00
N GLU A 305 15.72 20.53 1.00
CA GLU A 305 16.95 21.28 1.34
C GLU A 305 17.24 22.43 0.36
N ASP A 306 16.82 22.32 -0.89
CA ASP A 306 16.99 23.34 -1.94
C ASP A 306 15.88 24.40 -1.98
N GLY A 307 14.92 24.34 -1.04
CA GLY A 307 13.79 25.29 -0.95
C GLY A 307 12.55 24.89 -1.77
N THR A 308 12.57 23.78 -2.50
CA THR A 308 11.39 23.24 -3.17
C THR A 308 10.41 22.63 -2.16
N THR A 309 9.15 22.42 -2.56
CA THR A 309 8.09 21.99 -1.63
C THR A 309 7.25 20.87 -2.20
N ALA A 310 6.59 20.13 -1.31
CA ALA A 310 5.49 19.26 -1.69
C ALA A 310 4.33 19.39 -0.68
N SER A 311 3.11 19.14 -1.16
CA SER A 311 1.93 18.99 -0.31
C SER A 311 1.20 17.69 -0.63
N PHE A 312 0.56 17.12 0.39
CA PHE A 312 -0.24 15.90 0.24
C PHE A 312 -1.51 16.00 1.08
N ASN A 313 -2.63 15.58 0.50
CA ASN A 313 -3.91 15.50 1.18
C ASN A 313 -4.46 14.08 1.11
N MET A 314 -4.71 13.47 2.26
CA MET A 314 -5.48 12.24 2.39
C MET A 314 -6.88 12.60 2.89
N ILE A 315 -7.91 12.26 2.13
CA ILE A 315 -9.31 12.56 2.44
C ILE A 315 -10.13 11.30 2.22
N SER A 316 -10.87 10.87 3.23
CA SER A 316 -11.71 9.68 3.15
C SER A 316 -13.20 9.99 3.13
N GLY A 317 -14.03 8.97 2.84
CA GLY A 317 -15.47 9.10 2.73
C GLY A 317 -15.94 9.70 1.40
N THR A 318 -15.10 9.71 0.38
CA THR A 318 -15.41 10.22 -0.96
C THR A 318 -16.23 9.23 -1.79
N GLY A 319 -16.81 9.68 -2.91
CA GLY A 319 -17.66 8.85 -3.79
C GLY A 319 -16.90 7.73 -4.50
N LYS A 320 -15.62 7.96 -4.84
CA LYS A 320 -14.72 6.98 -5.47
C LYS A 320 -13.30 7.10 -4.88
N ASP A 321 -12.52 6.02 -5.00
CA ASP A 321 -11.07 6.11 -4.79
C ASP A 321 -10.47 6.91 -5.95
N GLU A 322 -9.56 7.84 -5.65
CA GLU A 322 -8.87 8.65 -6.66
C GLU A 322 -7.55 9.19 -6.11
N ARG A 323 -6.53 9.19 -6.97
CA ARG A 323 -5.27 9.89 -6.71
C ARG A 323 -5.06 10.96 -7.76
N THR A 324 -4.84 12.19 -7.32
CA THR A 324 -4.46 13.29 -8.19
C THR A 324 -3.05 13.74 -7.91
N ILE A 325 -2.39 14.24 -8.95
CA ILE A 325 -1.05 14.80 -8.85
C ILE A 325 -0.93 16.03 -9.74
N HIS A 326 -0.33 17.11 -9.18
CA HIS A 326 0.06 18.30 -9.93
C HIS A 326 1.54 18.57 -9.64
N ILE A 327 2.35 18.60 -10.68
CA ILE A 327 3.79 18.82 -10.62
C ILE A 327 4.11 20.08 -11.39
N VAL A 328 4.68 21.08 -10.72
CA VAL A 328 5.08 22.33 -11.35
C VAL A 328 6.61 22.38 -11.45
N GLY A 329 7.09 22.50 -12.65
CA GLY A 329 8.50 22.73 -12.97
C GLY A 329 8.76 24.12 -13.53
N THR A 330 10.03 24.43 -13.80
CA THR A 330 10.44 25.74 -14.33
C THR A 330 10.11 25.94 -15.82
N LYS A 331 9.74 24.86 -16.55
CA LYS A 331 9.44 24.91 -18.00
C LYS A 331 8.05 24.38 -18.35
N ALA A 332 7.50 23.51 -17.54
CA ALA A 332 6.22 22.86 -17.78
C ALA A 332 5.59 22.39 -16.48
N GLU A 333 4.31 22.04 -16.55
CA GLU A 333 3.59 21.40 -15.44
C GLU A 333 2.87 20.13 -15.93
N ILE A 334 2.63 19.19 -15.01
CA ILE A 334 1.81 18.00 -15.20
C ILE A 334 0.65 18.04 -14.22
N TYR A 335 -0.56 17.81 -14.69
CA TYR A 335 -1.75 17.54 -13.89
C TYR A 335 -2.36 16.23 -14.31
N GLY A 336 -2.65 15.30 -13.38
CA GLY A 336 -3.15 13.98 -13.70
C GLY A 336 -3.98 13.31 -12.61
N SER A 337 -4.79 12.32 -13.03
CA SER A 337 -5.55 11.40 -12.19
C SER A 337 -5.10 9.97 -12.50
N PHE A 338 -4.66 9.28 -11.48
CA PHE A 338 -4.15 7.90 -11.59
C PHE A 338 -5.26 6.92 -11.96
N GLU A 339 -6.43 7.03 -11.33
CA GLU A 339 -7.57 6.15 -11.57
C GLU A 339 -8.20 6.36 -12.95
N ASP A 340 -8.12 7.58 -13.48
CA ASP A 340 -8.55 7.87 -14.86
C ASP A 340 -7.45 7.49 -15.88
N GLY A 341 -6.23 7.23 -15.42
CA GLY A 341 -5.10 6.78 -16.25
C GLY A 341 -4.50 7.87 -17.13
N VAL A 342 -4.87 9.14 -16.92
CA VAL A 342 -4.49 10.25 -17.80
C VAL A 342 -3.78 11.35 -17.05
N TYR A 343 -2.83 11.99 -17.74
CA TYR A 343 -2.26 13.27 -17.31
C TYR A 343 -2.16 14.25 -18.49
N THR A 344 -2.22 15.53 -18.18
CA THR A 344 -2.01 16.62 -19.12
C THR A 344 -0.67 17.30 -18.82
N LEU A 345 0.20 17.32 -19.81
CA LEU A 345 1.42 18.11 -19.84
C LEU A 345 1.11 19.48 -20.44
N ARG A 346 1.42 20.55 -19.70
CA ARG A 346 1.32 21.94 -20.15
C ARG A 346 2.70 22.55 -20.22
N THR A 347 3.10 22.99 -21.42
CA THR A 347 4.37 23.69 -21.62
C THR A 347 4.10 25.16 -21.90
N ILE A 348 4.98 26.03 -21.40
CA ILE A 348 4.91 27.49 -21.64
C ILE A 348 5.05 27.73 -23.16
N ASP A 349 4.18 28.55 -23.72
CA ASP A 349 4.22 28.95 -25.13
C ASP A 349 4.18 30.48 -25.25
N THR A 350 5.33 31.08 -25.54
CA THR A 350 5.51 32.55 -25.61
C THR A 350 5.16 33.13 -26.96
N ARG A 351 4.66 32.35 -27.92
CA ARG A 351 4.25 32.85 -29.24
C ARG A 351 3.04 33.81 -29.12
N PRO A 352 2.95 34.86 -29.95
CA PRO A 352 1.83 35.78 -29.88
C PRO A 352 0.47 35.08 -29.94
N GLY A 353 -0.42 35.39 -29.00
CA GLY A 353 -1.73 34.78 -28.86
C GLY A 353 -1.78 33.38 -28.24
N CYS A 354 -0.63 32.86 -27.81
CA CYS A 354 -0.52 31.60 -27.06
C CYS A 354 -0.13 31.86 -25.58
N GLU A 355 -0.50 30.96 -24.68
CA GLU A 355 -0.09 30.96 -23.28
C GLU A 355 0.60 29.63 -22.94
N CYS A 356 0.01 28.52 -23.36
CA CYS A 356 0.56 27.19 -23.16
C CYS A 356 0.17 26.24 -24.29
N GLN A 357 0.94 25.18 -24.44
CA GLN A 357 0.55 23.99 -25.20
C GLN A 357 0.13 22.89 -24.22
N CYS A 358 -1.02 22.26 -24.48
CA CYS A 358 -1.55 21.16 -23.66
C CYS A 358 -1.52 19.84 -24.44
N ILE A 359 -0.92 18.81 -23.88
CA ILE A 359 -0.89 17.46 -24.43
C ILE A 359 -1.41 16.49 -23.35
N THR A 360 -2.56 15.88 -23.60
CA THR A 360 -3.08 14.82 -22.74
C THR A 360 -2.51 13.47 -23.16
N LYS A 361 -2.00 12.71 -22.20
CA LYS A 361 -1.42 11.38 -22.39
C LYS A 361 -2.19 10.35 -21.55
N ASN A 362 -2.38 9.16 -22.09
CA ASN A 362 -2.98 8.01 -21.42
C ASN A 362 -2.00 6.84 -21.37
N PRO A 363 -1.11 6.78 -20.38
CA PRO A 363 -0.12 5.71 -20.27
C PRO A 363 -0.70 4.31 -19.96
N LEU A 364 -1.98 4.23 -19.57
CA LEU A 364 -2.64 2.96 -19.24
C LEU A 364 -3.44 2.38 -20.40
N GLU A 365 -3.57 3.13 -21.52
CA GLU A 365 -4.37 2.72 -22.66
C GLU A 365 -3.85 1.38 -23.26
N GLY A 366 -4.76 0.41 -23.39
CA GLY A 366 -4.46 -0.91 -23.94
C GLY A 366 -3.63 -1.83 -23.06
N LEU A 367 -3.34 -1.44 -21.81
CA LEU A 367 -2.58 -2.25 -20.86
C LEU A 367 -3.47 -2.99 -19.86
N ASP A 368 -2.97 -4.12 -19.33
CA ASP A 368 -3.56 -4.73 -18.16
C ASP A 368 -3.28 -3.87 -16.92
N THR A 369 -4.36 -3.32 -16.35
CA THR A 369 -4.31 -2.43 -15.19
C THR A 369 -4.70 -3.13 -13.88
N ARG A 370 -4.93 -4.44 -13.90
CA ARG A 370 -5.20 -5.20 -12.66
C ARG A 370 -4.02 -5.07 -11.69
N GLY A 371 -4.33 -4.95 -10.40
CA GLY A 371 -3.31 -4.76 -9.37
C GLY A 371 -2.58 -3.42 -9.50
N HIS A 372 -3.09 -2.38 -8.80
CA HIS A 372 -2.48 -1.05 -8.71
C HIS A 372 -2.06 -0.46 -10.07
N GLY A 373 -2.97 -0.45 -11.04
CA GLY A 373 -2.69 0.06 -12.37
C GLY A 373 -1.63 -0.77 -13.13
N GLY A 374 -1.56 -2.09 -12.87
CA GLY A 374 -0.60 -3.01 -13.48
C GLY A 374 0.79 -2.97 -12.84
N GLY A 375 0.94 -2.34 -11.68
CA GLY A 375 2.23 -2.21 -10.99
C GLY A 375 2.71 -3.49 -10.31
N ASP A 376 1.80 -4.31 -9.80
CA ASP A 376 2.14 -5.48 -8.97
C ASP A 376 3.06 -6.48 -9.71
N GLN A 377 2.70 -6.88 -10.92
CA GLN A 377 3.49 -7.87 -11.69
C GLN A 377 4.84 -7.29 -12.14
N ARG A 378 4.88 -6.00 -12.52
CA ARG A 378 6.12 -5.31 -12.89
C ARG A 378 7.08 -5.17 -11.72
N LEU A 379 6.55 -5.01 -10.51
CA LEU A 379 7.35 -5.00 -9.29
C LEU A 379 8.01 -6.36 -9.06
N VAL A 380 7.27 -7.47 -9.22
CA VAL A 380 7.84 -8.83 -9.05
C VAL A 380 8.88 -9.13 -10.14
N GLU A 381 8.64 -8.72 -11.38
CA GLU A 381 9.62 -8.84 -12.46
C GLU A 381 10.94 -8.13 -12.11
N ASP A 382 10.84 -6.90 -11.61
CA ASP A 382 12.02 -6.11 -11.24
C ASP A 382 12.72 -6.68 -9.99
N PHE A 383 11.97 -7.26 -9.05
CA PHE A 383 12.52 -8.00 -7.92
C PHE A 383 13.34 -9.21 -8.38
N VAL A 384 12.83 -9.99 -9.33
CA VAL A 384 13.56 -11.13 -9.91
C VAL A 384 14.89 -10.66 -10.53
N LYS A 385 14.86 -9.57 -11.31
CA LYS A 385 16.08 -8.95 -11.89
C LYS A 385 17.03 -8.50 -10.78
N TYR A 386 16.49 -7.85 -9.75
CA TYR A 386 17.28 -7.37 -8.61
C TYR A 386 17.99 -8.53 -7.91
N VAL A 387 17.29 -9.63 -7.61
CA VAL A 387 17.88 -10.82 -6.98
C VAL A 387 19.00 -11.41 -7.85
N LYS A 388 18.78 -11.54 -9.17
CA LYS A 388 19.78 -12.03 -10.13
C LYS A 388 21.00 -11.09 -10.31
N GLY A 389 20.92 -9.85 -9.83
CA GLY A 389 21.94 -8.83 -10.08
C GLY A 389 21.92 -8.28 -11.51
N GLU A 390 20.78 -8.42 -12.18
CA GLU A 390 20.51 -7.84 -13.50
C GLU A 390 20.13 -6.36 -13.38
N LYS A 391 20.10 -5.65 -14.52
CA LYS A 391 19.71 -4.24 -14.56
C LYS A 391 18.21 -4.10 -14.24
N THR A 392 17.92 -3.39 -13.16
CA THR A 392 16.56 -3.04 -12.74
C THR A 392 16.04 -1.78 -13.46
N THR A 393 14.74 -1.51 -13.28
CA THR A 393 14.12 -0.28 -13.79
C THR A 393 14.41 0.91 -12.87
N PRO A 394 14.20 2.15 -13.34
CA PRO A 394 14.26 3.34 -12.47
C PRO A 394 13.19 3.39 -11.36
N SER A 395 12.25 2.43 -11.38
CA SER A 395 11.20 2.28 -10.37
C SER A 395 11.63 1.47 -9.15
N LEU A 396 12.86 0.93 -9.12
CA LEU A 396 13.35 0.11 -8.01
C LEU A 396 13.03 0.76 -6.65
N THR A 397 12.42 -0.04 -5.79
CA THR A 397 12.01 0.35 -4.43
C THR A 397 12.89 -0.34 -3.39
N SER A 398 14.23 -0.15 -3.48
CA SER A 398 15.11 -0.67 -2.45
C SER A 398 14.71 -0.12 -1.07
N LEU A 399 15.05 -0.84 0.01
CA LEU A 399 14.80 -0.33 1.35
C LEU A 399 15.39 1.07 1.54
N GLU A 400 16.61 1.32 1.03
CA GLU A 400 17.28 2.60 1.11
C GLU A 400 16.49 3.72 0.42
N ASP A 401 15.96 3.48 -0.79
CA ASP A 401 15.15 4.44 -1.54
C ASP A 401 13.76 4.70 -0.91
N SER A 402 13.30 3.80 -0.03
CA SER A 402 11.98 3.86 0.61
C SER A 402 12.00 4.53 2.00
N VAL A 403 13.18 4.75 2.61
CA VAL A 403 13.30 5.27 3.98
C VAL A 403 12.66 6.65 4.12
N TYR A 404 12.92 7.59 3.21
CA TYR A 404 12.37 8.95 3.34
C TYR A 404 10.84 8.98 3.26
N GLY A 405 10.22 8.13 2.43
CA GLY A 405 8.77 8.01 2.35
C GLY A 405 8.16 7.56 3.68
N HIS A 406 8.75 6.55 4.33
CA HIS A 406 8.29 6.09 5.65
C HIS A 406 8.60 7.07 6.77
N GLN A 407 9.79 7.68 6.77
CA GLN A 407 10.12 8.72 7.73
C GLN A 407 9.14 9.90 7.64
N ALA A 408 8.71 10.28 6.43
CA ALA A 408 7.69 11.30 6.22
C ALA A 408 6.38 10.95 6.93
N VAL A 409 5.94 9.69 6.88
CA VAL A 409 4.73 9.23 7.59
C VAL A 409 4.87 9.42 9.10
N PHE A 410 5.95 8.93 9.70
CA PHE A 410 6.15 9.01 11.15
C PHE A 410 6.28 10.46 11.62
N LEU A 411 7.02 11.28 10.89
CA LEU A 411 7.19 12.70 11.22
C LEU A 411 5.90 13.50 11.01
N ALA A 412 5.06 13.15 10.02
CA ALA A 412 3.75 13.75 9.81
C ALA A 412 2.81 13.46 10.99
N GLU A 413 2.77 12.20 11.48
CA GLU A 413 1.98 11.85 12.66
C GLU A 413 2.48 12.62 13.90
N LYS A 414 3.78 12.65 14.12
CA LYS A 414 4.38 13.39 15.23
C LYS A 414 4.10 14.91 15.14
N SER A 415 4.11 15.47 13.92
CA SER A 415 3.74 16.87 13.69
C SER A 415 2.27 17.13 14.02
N ARG A 416 1.38 16.27 13.55
CA ARG A 416 -0.08 16.34 13.80
C ARG A 416 -0.40 16.29 15.30
N GLU A 417 0.27 15.42 16.06
CA GLU A 417 0.04 15.23 17.49
C GLU A 417 0.62 16.38 18.33
N SER A 418 1.83 16.84 17.97
CA SER A 418 2.54 17.89 18.73
C SER A 418 2.18 19.31 18.32
N GLY A 419 1.58 19.51 17.14
CA GLY A 419 1.35 20.83 16.53
C GLY A 419 2.63 21.51 16.04
N ASN A 420 3.77 20.82 16.01
CA ASN A 420 5.06 21.37 15.64
C ASN A 420 5.59 20.79 14.34
N THR A 421 6.33 21.60 13.58
CA THR A 421 7.11 21.12 12.42
C THR A 421 8.17 20.12 12.89
N GLN A 422 8.34 19.02 12.15
CA GLN A 422 9.36 18.01 12.41
C GLN A 422 10.46 18.07 11.36
N THR A 423 11.67 17.63 11.73
CA THR A 423 12.86 17.66 10.85
C THR A 423 13.25 16.23 10.49
N PHE A 424 13.57 16.01 9.21
CA PHE A 424 14.06 14.72 8.72
C PHE A 424 15.47 14.41 9.22
N LYS A 425 15.70 13.13 9.54
CA LYS A 425 17.04 12.61 9.76
C LYS A 425 17.64 12.22 8.40
N LYS A 426 18.84 12.69 8.12
CA LYS A 426 19.57 12.32 6.88
C LYS A 426 20.01 10.85 6.92
N ILE A 427 19.95 10.18 5.76
CA ILE A 427 20.37 8.79 5.52
C ILE A 427 21.82 8.78 5.12
#